data_f2c1d3f2527343c6bb484da16db40f5f
#
_entry.id   f2c1d3f2527343c6bb484da16db40f5f
#
_cell.length_a   1.000
_cell.length_b   1.000
_cell.length_c   1.000
_cell.angle_alpha   90.00
_cell.angle_beta   90.00
_cell.angle_gamma   90.00
#
_symmetry.space_group_name_H-M   'P 1'
#
loop_
_entity.id
_entity.type
_entity.pdbx_description
1 polymer ?
#
loop_
_entity_poly.entity_id
_entity_poly.type
_entity_poly.pdbx_seq_one_letter_code
_entity_poly.pdbx_strand_id
1 'polypeptide(L)'
;TGKYPAIRFGDLMLATEKDSITTDTEMNIAMDWASKDGIVGYMWHWAAPDDKREYYADQTDFDIKKAVTKENIAELSLEDIKKLQKDGKVSKECVAVVQDIDTVSEKLSTLRDEGIAVLWRPLHEASNGDFWWGNDKDAYKWLWKLMYERQTKYHKLNNLIWVWSAQNADWYVGDEYCDVLSCDVYD
;
A
#
# COMPACT_ATOMS: atom_id res chain seq x y z
N THR A 1 -9.47 -30.85 6.88
CA THR A 1 -9.78 -30.57 8.29
C THR A 1 -11.27 -30.28 8.53
N GLY A 2 -12.06 -30.01 7.48
CA GLY A 2 -13.48 -29.65 7.56
C GLY A 2 -13.75 -28.29 8.22
N LYS A 3 -12.72 -27.43 8.34
CA LYS A 3 -12.82 -26.08 8.89
C LYS A 3 -12.18 -25.08 7.92
N TYR A 4 -12.76 -23.89 7.86
CA TYR A 4 -12.17 -22.75 7.15
C TYR A 4 -11.15 -22.03 8.04
N PRO A 5 -10.11 -21.37 7.47
CA PRO A 5 -9.22 -20.50 8.24
C PRO A 5 -10.00 -19.31 8.83
N ALA A 6 -9.54 -18.78 9.96
CA ALA A 6 -10.16 -17.59 10.56
C ALA A 6 -9.85 -16.31 9.75
N ILE A 7 -8.65 -16.25 9.16
CA ILE A 7 -8.16 -15.10 8.43
C ILE A 7 -8.00 -15.46 6.95
N ARG A 8 -8.52 -14.61 6.07
CA ARG A 8 -8.25 -14.65 4.64
C ARG A 8 -7.41 -13.45 4.25
N PHE A 9 -6.22 -13.71 3.70
CA PHE A 9 -5.44 -12.68 3.03
C PHE A 9 -5.69 -12.73 1.52
N GLY A 10 -6.08 -11.59 0.95
CA GLY A 10 -6.12 -11.34 -0.48
C GLY A 10 -4.93 -10.48 -0.93
N ASP A 11 -4.88 -10.20 -2.23
CA ASP A 11 -3.85 -9.35 -2.80
C ASP A 11 -4.48 -8.32 -3.75
N LEU A 12 -4.09 -7.07 -3.60
CA LEU A 12 -4.54 -5.96 -4.43
C LEU A 12 -3.59 -5.68 -5.60
N MET A 13 -2.85 -6.68 -6.07
CA MET A 13 -1.84 -6.52 -7.12
C MET A 13 -2.36 -5.84 -8.40
N LEU A 14 -3.63 -6.04 -8.76
CA LEU A 14 -4.23 -5.44 -9.96
C LEU A 14 -5.02 -4.16 -9.68
N ALA A 15 -4.96 -3.62 -8.45
CA ALA A 15 -5.79 -2.48 -8.06
C ALA A 15 -5.49 -1.20 -8.86
N THR A 16 -4.27 -1.05 -9.36
CA THR A 16 -3.82 0.09 -10.16
C THR A 16 -3.79 -0.19 -11.66
N GLU A 17 -4.22 -1.37 -12.09
CA GLU A 17 -4.37 -1.72 -13.49
C GLU A 17 -5.66 -1.11 -14.09
N LYS A 18 -5.67 -0.95 -15.43
CA LYS A 18 -6.81 -0.37 -16.13
C LYS A 18 -8.09 -1.20 -16.04
N ASP A 19 -7.94 -2.50 -15.83
CA ASP A 19 -9.06 -3.44 -15.72
C ASP A 19 -9.25 -3.89 -14.27
N SER A 20 -10.10 -3.17 -13.54
CA SER A 20 -10.32 -3.37 -12.11
C SER A 20 -11.33 -4.48 -11.77
N ILE A 21 -11.85 -5.24 -12.74
CA ILE A 21 -12.85 -6.29 -12.50
C ILE A 21 -12.37 -7.30 -11.44
N THR A 22 -11.10 -7.69 -11.51
CA THR A 22 -10.50 -8.60 -10.54
C THR A 22 -10.48 -7.99 -9.13
N THR A 23 -10.17 -6.70 -9.01
CA THR A 23 -10.15 -6.01 -7.71
C THR A 23 -11.55 -5.87 -7.13
N ASP A 24 -12.56 -5.57 -7.95
CA ASP A 24 -13.95 -5.50 -7.50
C ASP A 24 -14.46 -6.89 -7.07
N THR A 25 -14.01 -7.95 -7.73
CA THR A 25 -14.27 -9.33 -7.32
C THR A 25 -13.64 -9.63 -5.96
N GLU A 26 -12.39 -9.20 -5.72
CA GLU A 26 -11.72 -9.34 -4.43
C GLU A 26 -12.46 -8.60 -3.31
N MET A 27 -12.98 -7.39 -3.55
CA MET A 27 -13.79 -6.67 -2.55
C MET A 27 -15.06 -7.43 -2.22
N ASN A 28 -15.77 -7.99 -3.21
CA ASN A 28 -16.95 -8.81 -2.98
C ASN A 28 -16.65 -10.08 -2.18
N ILE A 29 -15.53 -10.76 -2.47
CA ILE A 29 -15.09 -11.94 -1.70
C ILE A 29 -14.77 -11.56 -0.25
N ALA A 30 -14.14 -10.39 -0.01
CA ALA A 30 -13.85 -9.91 1.34
C ALA A 30 -15.14 -9.63 2.13
N MET A 31 -16.13 -8.99 1.50
CA MET A 31 -17.45 -8.74 2.12
C MET A 31 -18.18 -10.05 2.45
N ASP A 32 -18.19 -11.01 1.54
CA ASP A 32 -18.76 -12.34 1.80
C ASP A 32 -18.03 -13.05 2.95
N TRP A 33 -16.69 -12.94 3.00
CA TRP A 33 -15.90 -13.54 4.08
C TRP A 33 -16.21 -12.90 5.44
N ALA A 34 -16.25 -11.56 5.49
CA ALA A 34 -16.58 -10.82 6.70
C ALA A 34 -17.99 -11.10 7.19
N SER A 35 -18.96 -11.30 6.28
CA SER A 35 -20.36 -11.64 6.64
C SER A 35 -20.50 -13.00 7.36
N LYS A 36 -19.45 -13.82 7.33
CA LYS A 36 -19.33 -15.12 7.99
C LYS A 36 -18.40 -15.10 9.20
N ASP A 37 -18.23 -13.91 9.81
CA ASP A 37 -17.33 -13.66 10.93
C ASP A 37 -15.84 -13.95 10.62
N GLY A 38 -15.46 -13.93 9.35
CA GLY A 38 -14.07 -14.09 8.91
C GLY A 38 -13.28 -12.78 9.02
N ILE A 39 -12.02 -12.87 9.39
CA ILE A 39 -11.10 -11.73 9.43
C ILE A 39 -10.55 -11.50 8.01
N VAL A 40 -10.64 -10.26 7.53
CA VAL A 40 -10.14 -9.85 6.21
C VAL A 40 -8.74 -9.28 6.35
N GLY A 41 -7.83 -9.73 5.50
CA GLY A 41 -6.51 -9.14 5.33
C GLY A 41 -6.21 -8.92 3.85
N TYR A 42 -5.42 -7.92 3.57
CA TYR A 42 -4.88 -7.64 2.24
C TYR A 42 -3.40 -7.32 2.29
N MET A 43 -2.66 -7.86 1.33
CA MET A 43 -1.37 -7.36 0.93
C MET A 43 -1.51 -6.61 -0.41
N TRP A 44 -0.47 -5.93 -0.81
CA TRP A 44 -0.41 -5.26 -2.09
C TRP A 44 0.94 -5.51 -2.75
N HIS A 45 0.97 -6.44 -3.71
CA HIS A 45 2.07 -6.51 -4.66
C HIS A 45 1.91 -5.33 -5.61
N TRP A 46 2.57 -4.24 -5.26
CA TRP A 46 2.44 -2.98 -5.97
C TRP A 46 3.37 -2.96 -7.19
N ALA A 47 2.81 -3.06 -8.38
CA ALA A 47 3.54 -2.84 -9.62
C ALA A 47 4.09 -1.40 -9.63
N ALA A 48 5.36 -1.22 -9.94
CA ALA A 48 6.01 0.09 -9.94
C ALA A 48 5.17 1.11 -10.72
N PRO A 49 4.98 2.33 -10.21
CA PRO A 49 4.12 3.33 -10.84
C PRO A 49 4.83 4.00 -12.04
N ASP A 50 5.27 3.20 -12.98
CA ASP A 50 5.88 3.57 -14.26
C ASP A 50 5.17 2.86 -15.42
N ASP A 51 5.69 3.03 -16.64
CA ASP A 51 5.09 2.44 -17.84
C ASP A 51 5.25 0.91 -17.93
N LYS A 52 6.22 0.34 -17.22
CA LYS A 52 6.51 -1.11 -17.23
C LYS A 52 5.60 -1.90 -16.32
N ARG A 53 5.17 -1.30 -15.22
CA ARG A 53 4.31 -1.94 -14.21
C ARG A 53 4.86 -3.27 -13.70
N GLU A 54 6.16 -3.33 -13.42
CA GLU A 54 6.82 -4.51 -12.87
C GLU A 54 6.97 -4.42 -11.34
N TYR A 55 7.01 -5.56 -10.67
CA TYR A 55 7.07 -5.63 -9.21
C TYR A 55 8.50 -5.59 -8.68
N TYR A 56 9.42 -6.27 -9.40
CA TYR A 56 10.76 -6.52 -8.94
C TYR A 56 11.72 -5.39 -9.32
N ALA A 57 12.67 -5.13 -8.43
CA ALA A 57 13.61 -4.04 -8.55
C ALA A 57 14.51 -4.13 -9.81
N ASP A 58 14.81 -5.35 -10.25
CA ASP A 58 15.62 -5.62 -11.44
C ASP A 58 14.83 -5.54 -12.77
N GLN A 59 13.51 -5.40 -12.69
CA GLN A 59 12.61 -5.38 -13.85
C GLN A 59 12.06 -3.99 -14.18
N THR A 60 12.21 -3.04 -13.25
CA THR A 60 11.73 -1.65 -13.43
C THR A 60 12.87 -0.65 -13.35
N ASP A 61 12.71 0.50 -14.01
CA ASP A 61 13.61 1.66 -13.89
C ASP A 61 13.08 2.67 -12.84
N PHE A 62 11.99 2.33 -12.13
CA PHE A 62 11.41 3.19 -11.11
C PHE A 62 12.34 3.28 -9.90
N ASP A 63 12.77 4.49 -9.58
CA ASP A 63 13.62 4.76 -8.42
C ASP A 63 12.81 5.49 -7.34
N ILE A 64 12.48 4.76 -6.28
CA ILE A 64 11.73 5.28 -5.13
C ILE A 64 12.38 6.55 -4.51
N LYS A 65 13.71 6.68 -4.55
CA LYS A 65 14.41 7.87 -4.03
C LYS A 65 14.01 9.15 -4.75
N LYS A 66 13.65 9.06 -6.03
CA LYS A 66 13.17 10.20 -6.80
C LYS A 66 11.78 10.65 -6.37
N ALA A 67 10.98 9.76 -5.79
CA ALA A 67 9.66 10.11 -5.26
C ALA A 67 9.73 10.89 -3.95
N VAL A 68 10.81 10.74 -3.17
CA VAL A 68 10.96 11.38 -1.86
C VAL A 68 10.91 12.90 -1.97
N THR A 69 10.09 13.53 -1.13
CA THR A 69 9.98 15.00 -1.03
C THR A 69 9.96 15.45 0.42
N LYS A 70 10.32 16.72 0.65
CA LYS A 70 10.18 17.40 1.94
C LYS A 70 8.85 18.15 2.06
N GLU A 71 8.11 18.26 0.95
CA GLU A 71 6.81 18.92 0.96
C GLU A 71 5.80 18.07 1.76
N ASN A 72 4.94 18.72 2.52
CA ASN A 72 3.85 18.03 3.22
C ASN A 72 2.68 17.81 2.26
N ILE A 73 2.64 16.63 1.64
CA ILE A 73 1.71 16.31 0.54
C ILE A 73 0.59 15.34 0.95
N ALA A 74 0.68 14.74 2.14
CA ALA A 74 -0.21 13.63 2.52
C ALA A 74 -1.71 14.01 2.48
N GLU A 75 -2.04 15.26 2.79
CA GLU A 75 -3.42 15.75 2.84
C GLU A 75 -3.80 16.64 1.65
N LEU A 76 -2.89 16.85 0.69
CA LEU A 76 -3.17 17.65 -0.51
C LEU A 76 -3.95 16.85 -1.55
N SER A 77 -4.78 17.53 -2.34
CA SER A 77 -5.40 16.92 -3.51
C SER A 77 -4.33 16.52 -4.55
N LEU A 78 -4.62 15.49 -5.34
CA LEU A 78 -3.71 15.09 -6.43
C LEU A 78 -3.46 16.24 -7.42
N GLU A 79 -4.46 17.13 -7.63
CA GLU A 79 -4.31 18.31 -8.48
C GLU A 79 -3.32 19.31 -7.89
N ASP A 80 -3.34 19.55 -6.57
CA ASP A 80 -2.39 20.45 -5.93
C ASP A 80 -0.97 19.87 -5.94
N ILE A 81 -0.82 18.57 -5.77
CA ILE A 81 0.46 17.89 -5.90
C ILE A 81 1.00 18.01 -7.34
N LYS A 82 0.13 17.88 -8.36
CA LYS A 82 0.50 18.13 -9.76
C LYS A 82 0.91 19.59 -10.03
N LYS A 83 0.35 20.57 -9.30
CA LYS A 83 0.84 21.97 -9.35
C LYS A 83 2.24 22.06 -8.76
N LEU A 84 2.48 21.44 -7.59
CA LEU A 84 3.82 21.38 -7.00
C LEU A 84 4.85 20.74 -7.95
N GLN A 85 4.44 19.74 -8.73
CA GLN A 85 5.30 19.13 -9.75
C GLN A 85 5.65 20.13 -10.86
N LYS A 86 4.68 20.88 -11.36
CA LYS A 86 4.92 21.93 -12.39
C LYS A 86 5.86 23.02 -11.87
N ASP A 87 5.79 23.30 -10.58
CA ASP A 87 6.66 24.28 -9.90
C ASP A 87 8.04 23.69 -9.55
N GLY A 88 8.32 22.43 -9.89
CA GLY A 88 9.59 21.76 -9.62
C GLY A 88 9.83 21.37 -8.16
N LYS A 89 8.79 21.38 -7.30
CA LYS A 89 8.88 21.06 -5.87
C LYS A 89 8.77 19.58 -5.57
N VAL A 90 8.08 18.84 -6.42
CA VAL A 90 7.97 17.38 -6.35
C VAL A 90 8.23 16.75 -7.72
N SER A 91 8.67 15.52 -7.74
CA SER A 91 8.97 14.78 -8.97
C SER A 91 7.72 14.17 -9.62
N LYS A 92 7.85 13.68 -10.84
CA LYS A 92 6.82 12.87 -11.49
C LYS A 92 6.63 11.53 -10.77
N GLU A 93 7.69 10.95 -10.23
CA GLU A 93 7.67 9.72 -9.44
C GLU A 93 6.85 9.92 -8.15
N CYS A 94 6.97 11.07 -7.50
CA CYS A 94 6.14 11.42 -6.34
C CYS A 94 4.65 11.46 -6.70
N VAL A 95 4.29 12.11 -7.81
CA VAL A 95 2.90 12.18 -8.29
C VAL A 95 2.36 10.79 -8.60
N ALA A 96 3.15 9.94 -9.26
CA ALA A 96 2.76 8.60 -9.64
C ALA A 96 2.49 7.71 -8.41
N VAL A 97 3.36 7.78 -7.40
CA VAL A 97 3.17 7.09 -6.10
C VAL A 97 1.87 7.52 -5.43
N VAL A 98 1.62 8.82 -5.36
CA VAL A 98 0.39 9.35 -4.73
C VAL A 98 -0.86 8.89 -5.50
N GLN A 99 -0.82 8.90 -6.81
CA GLN A 99 -1.95 8.48 -7.65
C GLN A 99 -2.31 7.00 -7.43
N ASP A 100 -1.31 6.13 -7.32
CA ASP A 100 -1.53 4.71 -7.05
C ASP A 100 -2.07 4.48 -5.63
N ILE A 101 -1.53 5.19 -4.63
CA ILE A 101 -2.06 5.14 -3.26
C ILE A 101 -3.53 5.57 -3.22
N ASP A 102 -3.90 6.63 -3.94
CA ASP A 102 -5.29 7.08 -4.02
C ASP A 102 -6.19 6.01 -4.63
N THR A 103 -5.76 5.41 -5.73
CA THR A 103 -6.51 4.36 -6.43
C THR A 103 -6.79 3.15 -5.52
N VAL A 104 -5.78 2.66 -4.79
CA VAL A 104 -5.95 1.57 -3.82
C VAL A 104 -6.83 1.99 -2.64
N SER A 105 -6.67 3.23 -2.17
CA SER A 105 -7.47 3.76 -1.07
C SER A 105 -8.96 3.82 -1.41
N GLU A 106 -9.31 4.16 -2.65
CA GLU A 106 -10.70 4.12 -3.13
C GLU A 106 -11.29 2.70 -3.06
N LYS A 107 -10.51 1.68 -3.39
CA LYS A 107 -10.95 0.27 -3.26
C LYS A 107 -11.12 -0.12 -1.79
N LEU A 108 -10.17 0.21 -0.93
CA LEU A 108 -10.26 -0.07 0.51
C LEU A 108 -11.41 0.70 1.18
N SER A 109 -11.83 1.83 0.64
CA SER A 109 -12.96 2.60 1.16
C SER A 109 -14.28 1.85 1.08
N THR A 110 -14.45 0.94 0.12
CA THR A 110 -15.66 0.09 0.02
C THR A 110 -15.80 -0.79 1.25
N LEU A 111 -14.69 -1.33 1.78
CA LEU A 111 -14.70 -2.13 3.00
C LEU A 111 -14.92 -1.29 4.26
N ARG A 112 -14.38 -0.05 4.29
CA ARG A 112 -14.68 0.91 5.36
C ARG A 112 -16.16 1.22 5.42
N ASP A 113 -16.78 1.49 4.28
CA ASP A 113 -18.18 1.89 4.20
C ASP A 113 -19.12 0.76 4.62
N GLU A 114 -18.68 -0.51 4.50
CA GLU A 114 -19.34 -1.70 5.02
C GLU A 114 -18.95 -2.02 6.49
N GLY A 115 -18.14 -1.17 7.14
CA GLY A 115 -17.70 -1.38 8.53
C GLY A 115 -16.74 -2.55 8.74
N ILE A 116 -16.04 -2.99 7.69
CA ILE A 116 -15.15 -4.15 7.72
C ILE A 116 -13.73 -3.70 8.07
N ALA A 117 -13.18 -4.21 9.17
CA ALA A 117 -11.78 -4.04 9.53
C ALA A 117 -10.87 -4.87 8.62
N VAL A 118 -9.72 -4.32 8.24
CA VAL A 118 -8.76 -4.96 7.32
C VAL A 118 -7.38 -5.01 7.95
N LEU A 119 -6.79 -6.20 8.03
CA LEU A 119 -5.36 -6.36 8.26
C LEU A 119 -4.63 -5.90 6.98
N TRP A 120 -4.09 -4.69 6.99
CA TRP A 120 -3.45 -4.06 5.83
C TRP A 120 -1.94 -4.25 5.89
N ARG A 121 -1.39 -5.03 4.95
CA ARG A 121 0.02 -5.41 4.89
C ARG A 121 0.65 -4.94 3.57
N PRO A 122 0.84 -3.62 3.38
CA PRO A 122 1.52 -3.08 2.21
C PRO A 122 3.05 -3.23 2.35
N LEU A 123 3.78 -3.06 1.25
CA LEU A 123 5.24 -2.90 1.24
C LEU A 123 5.99 -3.99 2.02
N HIS A 124 5.51 -5.23 1.91
CA HIS A 124 6.08 -6.39 2.59
C HIS A 124 7.49 -6.70 2.07
N GLU A 125 8.27 -7.43 2.88
CA GLU A 125 9.61 -7.96 2.53
C GLU A 125 10.62 -6.91 2.03
N ALA A 126 10.44 -5.64 2.38
CA ALA A 126 11.22 -4.54 1.81
C ALA A 126 12.73 -4.70 1.99
N SER A 127 13.19 -5.25 3.13
CA SER A 127 14.62 -5.38 3.40
C SER A 127 15.32 -6.47 2.58
N ASN A 128 14.58 -7.32 1.87
CA ASN A 128 15.16 -8.32 0.98
C ASN A 128 15.72 -7.67 -0.30
N GLY A 129 15.20 -6.50 -0.69
CA GLY A 129 15.64 -5.77 -1.87
C GLY A 129 15.07 -6.31 -3.19
N ASP A 130 14.16 -7.28 -3.14
CA ASP A 130 13.56 -7.89 -4.33
C ASP A 130 12.57 -6.95 -5.02
N PHE A 131 11.77 -6.23 -4.23
CA PHE A 131 10.76 -5.31 -4.73
C PHE A 131 11.29 -3.90 -4.91
N TRP A 132 10.69 -3.12 -5.83
CA TRP A 132 11.12 -1.74 -6.11
C TRP A 132 11.07 -0.81 -4.89
N TRP A 133 10.21 -1.08 -3.91
CA TRP A 133 10.14 -0.32 -2.66
C TRP A 133 11.21 -0.72 -1.63
N GLY A 134 11.99 -1.77 -1.91
CA GLY A 134 13.08 -2.27 -1.07
C GLY A 134 14.47 -1.76 -1.44
N ASN A 135 14.59 -0.85 -2.42
CA ASN A 135 15.88 -0.38 -2.90
C ASN A 135 16.59 0.62 -1.99
N ASP A 136 15.85 1.28 -1.11
CA ASP A 136 16.42 2.28 -0.18
C ASP A 136 15.59 2.34 1.10
N LYS A 137 16.24 2.18 2.24
CA LYS A 137 15.60 2.12 3.55
C LYS A 137 14.89 3.43 3.94
N ASP A 138 15.53 4.57 3.69
CA ASP A 138 14.97 5.86 4.09
C ASP A 138 13.80 6.25 3.18
N ALA A 139 13.90 5.95 1.89
CA ALA A 139 12.81 6.13 0.95
C ALA A 139 11.62 5.20 1.26
N TYR A 140 11.89 3.95 1.66
CA TYR A 140 10.84 3.04 2.14
C TYR A 140 10.11 3.62 3.36
N LYS A 141 10.83 4.10 4.37
CA LYS A 141 10.21 4.70 5.56
C LYS A 141 9.38 5.93 5.22
N TRP A 142 9.87 6.76 4.29
CA TRP A 142 9.11 7.89 3.76
C TRP A 142 7.83 7.43 3.06
N LEU A 143 7.92 6.42 2.20
CA LEU A 143 6.77 5.89 1.46
C LEU A 143 5.71 5.30 2.40
N TRP A 144 6.14 4.54 3.41
CA TRP A 144 5.23 4.00 4.43
C TRP A 144 4.47 5.10 5.15
N LYS A 145 5.18 6.12 5.64
CA LYS A 145 4.57 7.27 6.34
C LYS A 145 3.62 8.04 5.44
N LEU A 146 4.01 8.32 4.21
CA LEU A 146 3.14 8.97 3.24
C LEU A 146 1.85 8.16 3.02
N MET A 147 1.97 6.86 2.80
CA MET A 147 0.81 5.97 2.60
C MET A 147 -0.09 5.96 3.84
N TYR A 148 0.47 5.78 5.03
CA TYR A 148 -0.25 5.79 6.30
C TYR A 148 -1.03 7.10 6.47
N GLU A 149 -0.36 8.23 6.37
CA GLU A 149 -0.98 9.54 6.57
C GLU A 149 -2.04 9.83 5.50
N ARG A 150 -1.76 9.50 4.25
CA ARG A 150 -2.72 9.73 3.17
C ARG A 150 -3.96 8.87 3.32
N GLN A 151 -3.80 7.59 3.62
CA GLN A 151 -4.92 6.68 3.83
C GLN A 151 -5.75 7.04 5.07
N THR A 152 -5.10 7.38 6.17
CA THR A 152 -5.82 7.69 7.43
C THR A 152 -6.37 9.11 7.47
N LYS A 153 -5.62 10.12 7.00
CA LYS A 153 -5.99 11.53 7.12
C LYS A 153 -6.75 12.07 5.90
N TYR A 154 -6.32 11.74 4.69
CA TYR A 154 -6.96 12.23 3.45
C TYR A 154 -8.16 11.36 3.08
N HIS A 155 -7.97 10.03 2.93
CA HIS A 155 -9.03 9.09 2.57
C HIS A 155 -9.91 8.65 3.74
N LYS A 156 -9.55 8.99 4.99
CA LYS A 156 -10.30 8.65 6.21
C LYS A 156 -10.53 7.14 6.39
N LEU A 157 -9.54 6.33 6.02
CA LEU A 157 -9.58 4.88 6.23
C LEU A 157 -9.24 4.57 7.70
N ASN A 158 -10.26 4.52 8.53
CA ASN A 158 -10.16 4.23 9.96
C ASN A 158 -10.39 2.75 10.30
N ASN A 159 -10.49 1.91 9.27
CA ASN A 159 -10.74 0.47 9.36
C ASN A 159 -9.49 -0.38 9.10
N LEU A 160 -8.33 0.25 8.86
CA LEU A 160 -7.08 -0.45 8.58
C LEU A 160 -6.31 -0.75 9.87
N ILE A 161 -5.88 -1.99 10.03
CA ILE A 161 -4.93 -2.44 11.04
C ILE A 161 -3.60 -2.64 10.31
N TRP A 162 -2.61 -1.80 10.58
CA TRP A 162 -1.36 -1.72 9.85
C TRP A 162 -0.39 -2.82 10.24
N VAL A 163 -0.08 -3.71 9.30
CA VAL A 163 0.80 -4.86 9.49
C VAL A 163 2.14 -4.62 8.80
N TRP A 164 3.19 -4.39 9.58
CA TRP A 164 4.54 -4.20 9.08
C TRP A 164 5.27 -5.54 8.95
N SER A 165 6.00 -5.78 7.84
CA SER A 165 6.75 -7.00 7.57
C SER A 165 7.97 -6.77 6.67
N ALA A 166 8.80 -5.78 6.97
CA ALA A 166 10.01 -5.52 6.17
C ALA A 166 11.19 -6.45 6.49
N GLN A 167 11.04 -7.39 7.41
CA GLN A 167 12.00 -8.44 7.81
C GLN A 167 13.23 -7.96 8.63
N ASN A 168 13.63 -6.71 8.56
CA ASN A 168 14.80 -6.18 9.26
C ASN A 168 14.42 -4.98 10.16
N ALA A 169 14.78 -5.06 11.44
CA ALA A 169 14.45 -4.02 12.43
C ALA A 169 14.94 -2.61 12.06
N ASP A 170 16.03 -2.49 11.31
CA ASP A 170 16.52 -1.19 10.84
C ASP A 170 15.55 -0.47 9.90
N TRP A 171 14.63 -1.21 9.28
CA TRP A 171 13.58 -0.71 8.39
C TRP A 171 12.31 -0.33 9.14
N TYR A 172 12.26 -0.55 10.46
CA TYR A 172 11.05 -0.28 11.25
C TYR A 172 10.63 1.20 11.18
N VAL A 173 9.35 1.40 11.01
CA VAL A 173 8.74 2.70 10.69
C VAL A 173 8.32 3.50 11.93
N GLY A 174 8.28 2.86 13.11
CA GLY A 174 7.87 3.43 14.39
C GLY A 174 6.48 2.97 14.84
N ASP A 175 6.28 2.92 16.15
CA ASP A 175 5.04 2.42 16.77
C ASP A 175 3.80 3.25 16.38
N GLU A 176 4.00 4.52 16.04
CA GLU A 176 2.92 5.42 15.62
C GLU A 176 2.36 5.13 14.22
N TYR A 177 3.05 4.26 13.44
CA TYR A 177 2.68 3.92 12.06
C TYR A 177 2.44 2.42 11.87
N CYS A 178 2.37 1.63 12.95
CA CYS A 178 2.29 0.17 12.87
C CYS A 178 1.49 -0.38 14.07
N ASP A 179 0.51 -1.25 13.79
CA ASP A 179 -0.29 -1.92 14.82
C ASP A 179 0.20 -3.35 15.07
N VAL A 180 0.72 -4.03 14.05
CA VAL A 180 1.13 -5.44 14.09
C VAL A 180 2.47 -5.64 13.41
N LEU A 181 3.38 -6.35 14.08
CA LEU A 181 4.62 -6.83 13.48
C LEU A 181 4.41 -8.24 12.95
N SER A 182 4.88 -8.49 11.74
CA SER A 182 4.87 -9.82 11.12
C SER A 182 6.20 -10.14 10.45
N CYS A 183 6.42 -11.42 10.20
CA CYS A 183 7.61 -11.93 9.55
C CYS A 183 7.22 -13.03 8.58
N ASP A 184 7.78 -13.02 7.39
CA ASP A 184 7.66 -14.11 6.43
C ASP A 184 8.75 -15.14 6.72
N VAL A 185 8.36 -16.39 6.85
CA VAL A 185 9.27 -17.51 7.09
C VAL A 185 9.07 -18.51 5.98
N TYR A 186 10.15 -18.81 5.28
CA TYR A 186 10.19 -19.80 4.21
C TYR A 186 10.98 -21.01 4.69
N ASP A 187 10.50 -22.23 4.38
CA ASP A 187 11.15 -23.51 4.67
C ASP A 187 12.24 -23.84 3.64
#